data_88b037edb1454e5298401cc99387c4e1
#
_entry.id   88b037edb1454e5298401cc99387c4e1
#
_cell.length_a   1.000
_cell.length_b   1.000
_cell.length_c   1.000
_cell.angle_alpha   90.00
_cell.angle_beta   90.00
_cell.angle_gamma   90.00
#
_symmetry.space_group_name_H-M   'P 1'
#
loop_
_entity.id
_entity.type
_entity.pdbx_description
1 polymer ?
#
loop_
_entity_poly.entity_id
_entity_poly.type
_entity_poly.pdbx_seq_one_letter_code
_entity_poly.pdbx_strand_id
1 'polypeptide(L)'
;MVVVICHFKENLDWVKNLKHRYVIYNKNSEEQHLYDINLPNVGFDTIVYLKYIIDNYDNLPDFVCFSQDNPFFHCENFLDKVNEFDFTKKFLPLGKTYIRDTIELDRAIEYANNNQITYELPIKFINSAQCIVSKELILKRTKNSYQKIKDSIPLEIISNINYLIEYLWPTILGFNNELILSLNNC
;
A
#
# COMPACT_ATOMS: atom_id res chain seq x y z
N MET A 1 -4.37 -12.12 9.57
CA MET A 1 -3.82 -10.97 8.84
C MET A 1 -2.31 -10.92 9.01
N VAL A 2 -1.59 -10.38 8.01
CA VAL A 2 -0.15 -10.03 8.11
C VAL A 2 -0.01 -8.52 7.89
N VAL A 3 0.76 -7.84 8.76
CA VAL A 3 1.09 -6.42 8.62
C VAL A 3 2.44 -6.30 7.90
N VAL A 4 2.46 -5.67 6.75
CA VAL A 4 3.65 -5.43 5.92
C VAL A 4 4.12 -4.01 6.17
N ILE A 5 5.30 -3.86 6.74
CA ILE A 5 5.83 -2.57 7.18
C ILE A 5 6.99 -2.17 6.27
N CYS A 6 6.87 -1.01 5.65
CA CYS A 6 7.97 -0.35 4.96
C CYS A 6 8.74 0.49 5.97
N HIS A 7 9.97 0.06 6.30
CA HIS A 7 10.80 0.74 7.29
C HIS A 7 11.96 1.48 6.62
N PHE A 8 12.22 2.72 7.10
CA PHE A 8 13.39 3.48 6.72
C PHE A 8 14.18 4.01 7.93
N LYS A 9 13.59 4.85 8.78
CA LYS A 9 14.31 5.46 9.92
C LYS A 9 13.46 5.65 11.17
N GLU A 10 12.14 5.49 11.07
CA GLU A 10 11.26 5.78 12.18
C GLU A 10 11.30 4.67 13.24
N ASN A 11 10.98 5.02 14.47
CA ASN A 11 10.95 4.05 15.57
C ASN A 11 9.84 3.03 15.38
N LEU A 12 10.19 1.74 15.50
CA LEU A 12 9.26 0.62 15.37
C LEU A 12 8.78 0.06 16.72
N ASP A 13 8.96 0.76 17.84
CA ASP A 13 8.52 0.28 19.15
C ASP A 13 7.03 -0.09 19.23
N TRP A 14 6.21 0.52 18.37
CA TRP A 14 4.79 0.27 18.30
C TRP A 14 4.44 -1.14 17.81
N VAL A 15 5.32 -1.81 17.04
CA VAL A 15 5.02 -3.14 16.47
C VAL A 15 4.81 -4.20 17.55
N LYS A 16 5.37 -4.01 18.74
CA LYS A 16 5.15 -4.91 19.91
C LYS A 16 3.69 -4.89 20.43
N ASN A 17 2.91 -3.87 20.04
CA ASN A 17 1.49 -3.75 20.37
C ASN A 17 0.57 -4.33 19.30
N LEU A 18 1.10 -4.82 18.17
CA LEU A 18 0.32 -5.51 17.16
C LEU A 18 -0.13 -6.89 17.66
N LYS A 19 -1.43 -7.18 17.50
CA LYS A 19 -2.01 -8.51 17.74
C LYS A 19 -1.85 -9.47 16.54
N HIS A 20 -1.25 -9.01 15.46
CA HIS A 20 -1.09 -9.74 14.21
C HIS A 20 0.37 -9.99 13.89
N ARG A 21 0.63 -11.02 13.07
CA ARG A 21 1.96 -11.24 12.50
C ARG A 21 2.35 -10.04 11.64
N TYR A 22 3.62 -9.69 11.66
CA TYR A 22 4.15 -8.63 10.81
C TYR A 22 5.43 -9.08 10.09
N VAL A 23 5.76 -8.37 9.04
CA VAL A 23 7.01 -8.48 8.29
C VAL A 23 7.53 -7.07 8.00
N ILE A 24 8.81 -6.86 8.26
CA ILE A 24 9.47 -5.57 8.05
C ILE A 24 10.36 -5.67 6.82
N TYR A 25 10.16 -4.77 5.89
CA TYR A 25 11.02 -4.54 4.74
C TYR A 25 11.86 -3.30 5.02
N ASN A 26 13.11 -3.52 5.37
CA ASN A 26 14.04 -2.44 5.71
C ASN A 26 14.64 -1.82 4.45
N LYS A 27 14.62 -0.49 4.39
CA LYS A 27 15.24 0.32 3.33
C LYS A 27 16.37 1.20 3.87
N ASN A 28 16.68 1.11 5.18
CA ASN A 28 17.78 1.80 5.80
C ASN A 28 19.08 0.97 5.67
N SER A 29 20.00 1.46 4.87
CA SER A 29 21.28 0.77 4.63
C SER A 29 22.17 0.68 5.88
N GLU A 30 21.97 1.56 6.86
CA GLU A 30 22.74 1.59 8.10
C GLU A 30 22.30 0.50 9.08
N GLU A 31 21.06 -0.01 8.93
CA GLU A 31 20.43 -0.97 9.83
C GLU A 31 20.21 -2.37 9.18
N GLN A 32 20.87 -2.66 8.07
CA GLN A 32 20.68 -3.92 7.34
C GLN A 32 20.91 -5.17 8.21
N HIS A 33 21.81 -5.09 9.17
CA HIS A 33 22.14 -6.20 10.08
C HIS A 33 21.02 -6.52 11.10
N LEU A 34 20.02 -5.63 11.25
CA LEU A 34 18.90 -5.80 12.18
C LEU A 34 17.69 -6.49 11.55
N TYR A 35 17.65 -6.61 10.23
CA TYR A 35 16.46 -7.07 9.50
C TYR A 35 16.79 -8.15 8.48
N ASP A 36 15.89 -9.12 8.33
CA ASP A 36 16.05 -10.24 7.38
C ASP A 36 15.80 -9.81 5.93
N ILE A 37 14.91 -8.83 5.71
CA ILE A 37 14.52 -8.37 4.37
C ILE A 37 15.00 -6.93 4.18
N ASN A 38 16.03 -6.78 3.36
CA ASN A 38 16.61 -5.48 3.04
C ASN A 38 16.39 -5.14 1.56
N LEU A 39 15.96 -3.91 1.30
CA LEU A 39 15.73 -3.38 -0.03
C LEU A 39 16.49 -2.07 -0.23
N PRO A 40 16.84 -1.72 -1.47
CA PRO A 40 17.35 -0.39 -1.76
C PRO A 40 16.29 0.68 -1.45
N ASN A 41 16.73 1.86 -1.02
CA ASN A 41 15.82 2.98 -0.73
C ASN A 41 15.37 3.67 -2.02
N VAL A 42 14.50 2.99 -2.78
CA VAL A 42 13.87 3.47 -4.01
C VAL A 42 12.36 3.25 -3.94
N GLY A 43 11.60 3.97 -4.73
CA GLY A 43 10.18 3.69 -4.99
C GLY A 43 9.24 3.81 -3.77
N PHE A 44 9.60 4.55 -2.72
CA PHE A 44 8.83 4.72 -1.48
C PHE A 44 8.27 3.39 -0.94
N ASP A 45 7.08 3.42 -0.36
CA ASP A 45 6.40 2.25 0.20
C ASP A 45 5.86 1.33 -0.89
N THR A 46 5.54 1.91 -2.04
CA THR A 46 4.94 1.21 -3.18
C THR A 46 5.76 0.00 -3.61
N ILE A 47 7.10 0.14 -3.67
CA ILE A 47 7.98 -0.96 -4.08
C ILE A 47 7.93 -2.13 -3.07
N VAL A 48 7.79 -1.83 -1.79
CA VAL A 48 7.66 -2.83 -0.72
C VAL A 48 6.34 -3.57 -0.85
N TYR A 49 5.24 -2.85 -1.02
CA TYR A 49 3.90 -3.44 -1.11
C TYR A 49 3.76 -4.32 -2.36
N LEU A 50 4.24 -3.84 -3.51
CA LEU A 50 4.26 -4.63 -4.74
C LEU A 50 5.15 -5.87 -4.60
N LYS A 51 6.35 -5.73 -4.01
CA LYS A 51 7.23 -6.86 -3.77
C LYS A 51 6.58 -7.91 -2.88
N TYR A 52 5.96 -7.51 -1.77
CA TYR A 52 5.26 -8.44 -0.90
C TYR A 52 4.17 -9.20 -1.64
N ILE A 53 3.33 -8.49 -2.40
CA ILE A 53 2.24 -9.11 -3.19
C ILE A 53 2.81 -10.14 -4.18
N ILE A 54 3.84 -9.76 -4.94
CA ILE A 54 4.44 -10.61 -5.96
C ILE A 54 5.07 -11.86 -5.36
N ASP A 55 5.86 -11.70 -4.30
CA ASP A 55 6.59 -12.80 -3.66
C ASP A 55 5.64 -13.82 -3.01
N ASN A 56 4.52 -13.33 -2.48
CA ASN A 56 3.55 -14.14 -1.76
C ASN A 56 2.29 -14.44 -2.54
N TYR A 57 2.21 -14.11 -3.83
CA TYR A 57 0.98 -14.13 -4.62
C TYR A 57 0.20 -15.44 -4.52
N ASP A 58 0.91 -16.56 -4.58
CA ASP A 58 0.30 -17.90 -4.54
C ASP A 58 -0.07 -18.35 -3.11
N ASN A 59 0.49 -17.67 -2.08
CA ASN A 59 0.33 -18.00 -0.66
C ASN A 59 -0.07 -16.77 0.19
N LEU A 60 -0.81 -15.82 -0.38
CA LEU A 60 -1.28 -14.65 0.34
C LEU A 60 -2.14 -15.05 1.56
N PRO A 61 -1.95 -14.40 2.72
CA PRO A 61 -2.88 -14.53 3.83
C PRO A 61 -4.25 -13.94 3.45
N ASP A 62 -5.30 -14.32 4.17
CA ASP A 62 -6.66 -13.83 3.88
C ASP A 62 -6.76 -12.31 3.88
N PHE A 63 -5.94 -11.64 4.71
CA PHE A 63 -5.83 -10.18 4.77
C PHE A 63 -4.38 -9.75 4.89
N VAL A 64 -4.06 -8.63 4.22
CA VAL A 64 -2.78 -7.92 4.31
C VAL A 64 -3.06 -6.49 4.78
N CYS A 65 -2.30 -6.01 5.75
CA CYS A 65 -2.25 -4.62 6.14
C CYS A 65 -0.94 -4.01 5.61
N PHE A 66 -1.01 -3.01 4.77
CA PHE A 66 0.14 -2.23 4.32
C PHE A 66 0.34 -1.00 5.19
N SER A 67 1.56 -0.78 5.67
CA SER A 67 1.90 0.26 6.62
C SER A 67 3.28 0.86 6.37
N GLN A 68 3.40 2.15 6.62
CA GLN A 68 4.68 2.83 6.81
C GLN A 68 5.25 2.52 8.20
N ASP A 69 6.50 2.90 8.45
CA ASP A 69 7.15 2.78 9.76
C ASP A 69 6.58 3.76 10.80
N ASN A 70 6.07 4.94 10.38
CA ASN A 70 5.29 5.84 11.22
C ASN A 70 3.84 5.95 10.73
N PRO A 71 2.98 4.95 10.99
CA PRO A 71 1.61 4.93 10.48
C PRO A 71 0.71 5.99 11.13
N PHE A 72 1.07 6.48 12.32
CA PHE A 72 0.26 7.41 13.12
C PHE A 72 0.18 8.80 12.49
N PHE A 73 1.15 9.18 11.66
CA PHE A 73 1.11 10.44 10.95
C PHE A 73 -0.12 10.58 10.04
N HIS A 74 -0.58 9.47 9.48
CA HIS A 74 -1.73 9.43 8.57
C HIS A 74 -2.99 8.83 9.23
N CYS A 75 -2.82 8.05 10.31
CA CYS A 75 -3.91 7.38 11.02
C CYS A 75 -3.59 7.30 12.51
N GLU A 76 -3.98 8.29 13.29
CA GLU A 76 -3.67 8.42 14.71
C GLU A 76 -4.05 7.16 15.52
N ASN A 77 -5.20 6.57 15.22
CA ASN A 77 -5.71 5.35 15.85
C ASN A 77 -5.38 4.06 15.06
N PHE A 78 -4.23 4.04 14.38
CA PHE A 78 -3.79 2.92 13.51
C PHE A 78 -3.85 1.57 14.24
N LEU A 79 -3.27 1.48 15.45
CA LEU A 79 -3.21 0.22 16.21
C LEU A 79 -4.60 -0.32 16.54
N ASP A 80 -5.52 0.53 16.97
CA ASP A 80 -6.88 0.12 17.30
C ASP A 80 -7.59 -0.41 16.05
N LYS A 81 -7.48 0.31 14.94
CA LYS A 81 -8.08 -0.10 13.66
C LYS A 81 -7.53 -1.41 13.12
N VAL A 82 -6.23 -1.64 13.27
CA VAL A 82 -5.58 -2.87 12.82
C VAL A 82 -5.92 -4.03 13.76
N ASN A 83 -5.83 -3.82 15.07
CA ASN A 83 -6.04 -4.86 16.06
C ASN A 83 -7.50 -5.28 16.22
N GLU A 84 -8.44 -4.38 15.90
CA GLU A 84 -9.89 -4.57 16.03
C GLU A 84 -10.60 -4.63 14.66
N PHE A 85 -9.83 -4.90 13.59
CA PHE A 85 -10.36 -4.95 12.25
C PHE A 85 -11.50 -5.97 12.10
N ASP A 86 -12.61 -5.51 11.54
CA ASP A 86 -13.76 -6.34 11.22
C ASP A 86 -13.50 -7.13 9.92
N PHE A 87 -13.17 -8.40 10.04
CA PHE A 87 -12.87 -9.31 8.94
C PHE A 87 -14.05 -9.62 8.00
N THR A 88 -15.25 -9.11 8.27
CA THR A 88 -16.36 -9.15 7.30
C THR A 88 -16.18 -8.10 6.21
N LYS A 89 -15.38 -7.07 6.45
CA LYS A 89 -15.01 -6.03 5.47
C LYS A 89 -13.88 -6.53 4.62
N LYS A 90 -13.90 -6.20 3.33
CA LYS A 90 -12.82 -6.59 2.39
C LYS A 90 -11.68 -5.58 2.34
N PHE A 91 -11.90 -4.38 2.89
CA PHE A 91 -10.94 -3.26 2.86
C PHE A 91 -11.18 -2.23 3.95
N LEU A 92 -10.09 -1.61 4.41
CA LEU A 92 -10.12 -0.45 5.28
C LEU A 92 -8.97 0.49 4.91
N PRO A 93 -9.23 1.74 4.49
CA PRO A 93 -8.19 2.75 4.37
C PRO A 93 -7.66 3.13 5.75
N LEU A 94 -6.35 3.28 5.86
CA LEU A 94 -5.63 3.69 7.07
C LEU A 94 -4.93 5.04 6.86
N GLY A 95 -5.59 5.91 6.16
CA GLY A 95 -5.20 7.28 5.85
C GLY A 95 -6.40 8.06 5.35
N LYS A 96 -6.28 9.38 5.27
CA LYS A 96 -7.35 10.23 4.74
C LYS A 96 -7.57 9.91 3.26
N THR A 97 -8.83 9.82 2.89
CA THR A 97 -9.25 9.59 1.51
C THR A 97 -9.51 10.93 0.84
N TYR A 98 -9.01 11.10 -0.37
CA TYR A 98 -9.18 12.32 -1.16
C TYR A 98 -9.75 12.02 -2.54
N ILE A 99 -10.51 12.97 -3.06
CA ILE A 99 -10.86 13.08 -4.49
C ILE A 99 -10.08 14.27 -4.99
N ARG A 100 -9.23 14.09 -5.99
CA ARG A 100 -8.54 15.20 -6.65
C ARG A 100 -8.95 15.30 -8.10
N ASP A 101 -9.10 16.54 -8.54
CA ASP A 101 -9.30 16.94 -9.93
C ASP A 101 -8.16 17.91 -10.26
N THR A 102 -7.00 17.36 -10.66
CA THR A 102 -5.76 18.11 -10.86
C THR A 102 -4.96 17.54 -12.03
N ILE A 103 -3.95 18.27 -12.48
CA ILE A 103 -2.98 17.82 -13.51
C ILE A 103 -2.32 16.49 -13.13
N GLU A 104 -2.10 16.25 -11.84
CA GLU A 104 -1.58 14.97 -11.36
C GLU A 104 -2.54 13.82 -11.64
N LEU A 105 -3.85 14.07 -11.62
CA LEU A 105 -4.85 13.08 -11.95
C LEU A 105 -4.77 12.70 -13.44
N ASP A 106 -4.60 13.66 -14.36
CA ASP A 106 -4.43 13.38 -15.77
C ASP A 106 -3.21 12.49 -16.03
N ARG A 107 -2.10 12.78 -15.37
CA ARG A 107 -0.89 11.95 -15.43
C ARG A 107 -1.11 10.55 -14.85
N ALA A 108 -1.86 10.44 -13.75
CA ALA A 108 -2.19 9.14 -13.17
C ALA A 108 -3.10 8.32 -14.11
N ILE A 109 -4.04 8.96 -14.79
CA ILE A 109 -4.89 8.35 -15.82
C ILE A 109 -4.05 7.88 -17.00
N GLU A 110 -3.14 8.73 -17.51
CA GLU A 110 -2.22 8.35 -18.57
C GLU A 110 -1.35 7.16 -18.18
N TYR A 111 -0.79 7.19 -16.99
CA TYR A 111 -0.02 6.07 -16.46
C TYR A 111 -0.87 4.79 -16.35
N ALA A 112 -2.11 4.90 -15.88
CA ALA A 112 -3.03 3.77 -15.78
C ALA A 112 -3.31 3.15 -17.15
N ASN A 113 -3.58 3.98 -18.17
CA ASN A 113 -3.84 3.54 -19.54
C ASN A 113 -2.61 2.82 -20.12
N ASN A 114 -1.41 3.39 -19.97
CA ASN A 114 -0.15 2.81 -20.46
C ASN A 114 0.17 1.47 -19.79
N ASN A 115 -0.24 1.27 -18.54
CA ASN A 115 0.01 0.05 -17.78
C ASN A 115 -1.21 -0.90 -17.71
N GLN A 116 -2.28 -0.62 -18.49
CA GLN A 116 -3.51 -1.42 -18.53
C GLN A 116 -4.16 -1.58 -17.15
N ILE A 117 -4.11 -0.54 -16.34
CA ILE A 117 -4.78 -0.47 -15.05
C ILE A 117 -6.18 0.06 -15.28
N THR A 118 -7.19 -0.79 -15.09
CA THR A 118 -8.60 -0.38 -15.15
C THR A 118 -8.92 0.53 -13.96
N TYR A 119 -9.59 1.64 -14.19
CA TYR A 119 -9.97 2.61 -13.16
C TYR A 119 -11.40 3.10 -13.37
N GLU A 120 -11.98 3.68 -12.32
CA GLU A 120 -13.28 4.35 -12.33
C GLU A 120 -13.10 5.82 -11.92
N LEU A 121 -13.88 6.69 -12.56
CA LEU A 121 -13.90 8.11 -12.20
C LEU A 121 -15.03 8.43 -11.19
N PRO A 122 -14.84 9.38 -10.28
CA PRO A 122 -13.59 10.06 -9.98
C PRO A 122 -12.60 9.12 -9.26
N ILE A 123 -11.30 9.24 -9.56
CA ILE A 123 -10.28 8.47 -8.86
C ILE A 123 -10.22 8.94 -7.41
N LYS A 124 -10.38 8.01 -6.48
CA LYS A 124 -10.21 8.23 -5.05
C LYS A 124 -8.91 7.61 -4.62
N PHE A 125 -8.12 8.33 -3.86
CA PHE A 125 -6.86 7.84 -3.35
C PHE A 125 -6.77 7.94 -1.83
N ILE A 126 -5.91 7.12 -1.26
CA ILE A 126 -5.60 7.10 0.16
C ILE A 126 -4.23 7.74 0.31
N ASN A 127 -4.15 8.78 1.13
CA ASN A 127 -2.86 9.36 1.47
C ASN A 127 -1.99 8.31 2.15
N SER A 128 -0.72 8.18 1.74
CA SER A 128 0.24 7.18 2.19
C SER A 128 0.02 5.72 1.74
N ALA A 129 -0.99 5.46 0.93
CA ALA A 129 -1.33 4.10 0.46
C ALA A 129 -1.54 3.05 1.59
N GLN A 130 -1.65 3.47 2.86
CA GLN A 130 -1.86 2.57 3.98
C GLN A 130 -3.29 2.01 3.98
N CYS A 131 -3.42 0.70 4.06
CA CYS A 131 -4.74 0.05 4.07
C CYS A 131 -4.69 -1.39 4.57
N ILE A 132 -5.84 -1.91 4.99
CA ILE A 132 -6.08 -3.35 5.11
C ILE A 132 -6.86 -3.79 3.88
N VAL A 133 -6.42 -4.90 3.27
CA VAL A 133 -7.00 -5.42 2.04
C VAL A 133 -7.14 -6.95 2.11
N SER A 134 -8.25 -7.49 1.61
CA SER A 134 -8.45 -8.93 1.51
C SER A 134 -7.66 -9.53 0.35
N LYS A 135 -7.24 -10.79 0.51
CA LYS A 135 -6.65 -11.61 -0.55
C LYS A 135 -7.52 -11.63 -1.81
N GLU A 136 -8.83 -11.73 -1.65
CA GLU A 136 -9.77 -11.74 -2.78
C GLU A 136 -9.63 -10.51 -3.67
N LEU A 137 -9.45 -9.34 -3.08
CA LEU A 137 -9.27 -8.09 -3.84
C LEU A 137 -7.91 -8.05 -4.54
N ILE A 138 -6.84 -8.43 -3.85
CA ILE A 138 -5.50 -8.51 -4.45
C ILE A 138 -5.52 -9.45 -5.67
N LEU A 139 -6.18 -10.60 -5.56
CA LEU A 139 -6.23 -11.61 -6.64
C LEU A 139 -7.12 -11.23 -7.84
N LYS A 140 -7.85 -10.10 -7.79
CA LYS A 140 -8.53 -9.57 -8.99
C LYS A 140 -7.54 -9.16 -10.07
N ARG A 141 -6.29 -8.89 -9.72
CA ARG A 141 -5.20 -8.55 -10.64
C ARG A 141 -4.18 -9.68 -10.66
N THR A 142 -3.69 -10.03 -11.84
CA THR A 142 -2.69 -11.09 -11.99
C THR A 142 -1.33 -10.71 -11.42
N LYS A 143 -0.55 -11.70 -11.00
CA LYS A 143 0.84 -11.54 -10.55
C LYS A 143 1.68 -10.76 -11.58
N ASN A 144 1.53 -11.11 -12.87
CA ASN A 144 2.25 -10.46 -13.96
C ASN A 144 1.91 -8.96 -14.09
N SER A 145 0.64 -8.58 -13.81
CA SER A 145 0.26 -7.17 -13.81
C SER A 145 0.92 -6.40 -12.68
N TYR A 146 1.00 -6.96 -11.46
CA TYR A 146 1.76 -6.37 -10.36
C TYR A 146 3.25 -6.25 -10.70
N GLN A 147 3.82 -7.26 -11.36
CA GLN A 147 5.21 -7.24 -11.79
C GLN A 147 5.45 -6.10 -12.79
N LYS A 148 4.60 -5.92 -13.80
CA LYS A 148 4.70 -4.82 -14.77
C LYS A 148 4.66 -3.44 -14.08
N ILE A 149 3.76 -3.25 -13.12
CA ILE A 149 3.67 -2.00 -12.35
C ILE A 149 4.98 -1.79 -11.57
N LYS A 150 5.48 -2.81 -10.90
CA LYS A 150 6.75 -2.75 -10.16
C LYS A 150 7.92 -2.38 -11.08
N ASP A 151 8.01 -3.00 -12.26
CA ASP A 151 9.10 -2.80 -13.22
C ASP A 151 9.06 -1.42 -13.89
N SER A 152 7.91 -0.73 -13.87
CA SER A 152 7.76 0.64 -14.35
C SER A 152 8.27 1.70 -13.36
N ILE A 153 8.58 1.32 -12.12
CA ILE A 153 9.09 2.24 -11.09
C ILE A 153 10.60 2.46 -11.35
N PRO A 154 11.03 3.71 -11.61
CA PRO A 154 12.45 4.01 -11.74
C PRO A 154 13.22 3.68 -10.46
N LEU A 155 14.48 3.25 -10.63
CA LEU A 155 15.40 2.97 -9.53
C LEU A 155 15.98 4.27 -8.93
N GLU A 156 15.13 5.25 -8.72
CA GLU A 156 15.46 6.54 -8.13
C GLU A 156 14.79 6.65 -6.76
N ILE A 157 15.40 7.42 -5.84
CA ILE A 157 14.85 7.62 -4.50
C ILE A 157 13.49 8.32 -4.59
N ILE A 158 13.39 9.37 -5.41
CA ILE A 158 12.16 10.14 -5.62
C ILE A 158 11.84 10.13 -7.11
N SER A 159 10.67 9.60 -7.45
CA SER A 159 10.14 9.58 -8.82
C SER A 159 8.69 10.09 -8.80
N ASN A 160 8.32 10.89 -9.78
CA ASN A 160 6.92 11.30 -9.97
C ASN A 160 5.98 10.10 -10.15
N ILE A 161 6.48 8.98 -10.67
CA ILE A 161 5.71 7.73 -10.84
C ILE A 161 5.23 7.18 -9.49
N ASN A 162 6.00 7.32 -8.42
CA ASN A 162 5.58 6.86 -7.09
C ASN A 162 4.30 7.56 -6.63
N TYR A 163 4.19 8.88 -6.84
CA TYR A 163 2.97 9.62 -6.52
C TYR A 163 1.80 9.21 -7.41
N LEU A 164 2.04 8.95 -8.71
CA LEU A 164 0.98 8.47 -9.61
C LEU A 164 0.45 7.10 -9.17
N ILE A 165 1.32 6.21 -8.71
CA ILE A 165 0.92 4.90 -8.18
C ILE A 165 0.17 5.05 -6.86
N GLU A 166 0.56 5.98 -5.98
CA GLU A 166 -0.17 6.28 -4.75
C GLU A 166 -1.62 6.70 -5.06
N TYR A 167 -1.85 7.56 -6.07
CA TYR A 167 -3.20 7.92 -6.52
C TYR A 167 -4.00 6.70 -7.00
N LEU A 168 -3.34 5.75 -7.64
CA LEU A 168 -3.99 4.57 -8.22
C LEU A 168 -4.03 3.38 -7.25
N TRP A 169 -3.45 3.48 -6.06
CA TRP A 169 -3.27 2.33 -5.17
C TRP A 169 -4.57 1.60 -4.85
N PRO A 170 -5.68 2.26 -4.48
CA PRO A 170 -6.95 1.58 -4.31
C PRO A 170 -7.39 0.82 -5.56
N THR A 171 -7.27 1.44 -6.73
CA THR A 171 -7.59 0.85 -8.03
C THR A 171 -6.68 -0.36 -8.35
N ILE A 172 -5.39 -0.24 -8.05
CA ILE A 172 -4.42 -1.34 -8.22
C ILE A 172 -4.80 -2.54 -7.34
N LEU A 173 -5.33 -2.30 -6.16
CA LEU A 173 -5.82 -3.32 -5.24
C LEU A 173 -7.24 -3.83 -5.54
N GLY A 174 -7.83 -3.42 -6.67
CA GLY A 174 -9.13 -3.92 -7.10
C GLY A 174 -10.35 -3.26 -6.45
N PHE A 175 -10.17 -2.03 -5.93
CA PHE A 175 -11.26 -1.23 -5.39
C PHE A 175 -12.01 -0.48 -6.46
N ASN A 176 -13.34 -0.46 -6.30
CA ASN A 176 -14.19 0.50 -6.95
C ASN A 176 -14.63 1.61 -5.98
N ASN A 177 -15.13 2.70 -6.54
CA ASN A 177 -15.50 3.91 -5.80
C ASN A 177 -16.58 3.71 -4.74
N GLU A 178 -17.46 2.70 -4.88
CA GLU A 178 -18.55 2.44 -3.94
C GLU A 178 -18.07 1.97 -2.57
N LEU A 179 -17.01 1.16 -2.54
CA LEU A 179 -16.42 0.65 -1.30
C LEU A 179 -15.71 1.71 -0.47
N ILE A 180 -15.23 2.80 -1.11
CA ILE A 180 -14.50 3.87 -0.41
C ILE A 180 -15.45 4.88 0.24
N LEU A 181 -16.68 5.04 -0.27
CA LEU A 181 -17.66 6.00 0.26
C LEU A 181 -18.17 5.65 1.66
N SER A 182 -18.16 4.37 2.02
CA SER A 182 -18.67 3.88 3.32
C SER A 182 -17.66 3.96 4.47
N LEU A 183 -16.43 4.44 4.21
CA LEU A 183 -15.27 4.22 5.08
C LEU A 183 -14.58 5.51 5.55
N ASN A 184 -15.25 6.66 5.49
CA ASN A 184 -14.68 7.88 6.06
C ASN A 184 -14.39 7.66 7.54
N ASN A 185 -13.10 7.58 7.93
CA ASN A 185 -12.66 7.86 9.30
C ASN A 185 -11.24 7.35 9.59
N CYS A 186 -10.24 8.12 9.19
CA CYS A 186 -9.04 8.35 9.98
C CYS A 186 -8.93 9.81 10.31
#